data_6702e3eebfe0423a9aeb72897fb6a10f
#
_entry.id   6702e3eebfe0423a9aeb72897fb6a10f
#
_cell.length_a   1.000
_cell.length_b   1.000
_cell.length_c   1.000
_cell.angle_alpha   90.00
_cell.angle_beta   90.00
_cell.angle_gamma   90.00
#
_symmetry.space_group_name_H-M   'P 1'
#
loop_
_entity.id
_entity.type
_entity.pdbx_description
1 polymer ?
#
loop_
_entity_poly.entity_id
_entity_poly.type
_entity_poly.pdbx_seq_one_letter_code
_entity_poly.pdbx_strand_id
1 'polypeptide(L)'
;MSTRVTTLTLGGMDQLSAHARRCVFWEMDPAAVRDAGGFYDPEFEKEAWLSMVMLQWGSCAQVATLDDKPAGSAFYAPPNMVPRAHLFPTSPVSADAVLLTTMRIEPLAEDSDLGTGLIRAVISDLIRRNVRAIEAFGYRSDGELESDVPGATAARDCSPAECMIEARFLEDMGFEVIAPHHRYPRLRLELDRDHEWKMGVEAALDRLLEEAALTVAGISDRTPVGAAR
;
A
#
# COMPACT_ATOMS: atom_id res chain seq x y z
N MET A 1 0.82 11.28 19.32
CA MET A 1 0.67 10.00 18.62
C MET A 1 1.96 9.73 17.85
N SER A 2 2.57 8.56 18.05
CA SER A 2 3.84 8.20 17.37
C SER A 2 3.55 7.24 16.23
N THR A 3 3.81 7.71 15.02
CA THR A 3 3.68 6.91 13.79
C THR A 3 5.05 6.37 13.37
N ARG A 4 5.11 5.08 13.01
CA ARG A 4 6.33 4.44 12.52
C ARG A 4 6.00 3.60 11.30
N VAL A 5 6.81 3.74 10.25
CA VAL A 5 6.78 2.86 9.07
C VAL A 5 8.07 2.04 9.05
N THR A 6 7.94 0.72 8.91
CA THR A 6 9.07 -0.22 8.91
C THR A 6 8.86 -1.32 7.87
N THR A 7 9.95 -1.93 7.43
CA THR A 7 9.89 -3.11 6.56
C THR A 7 9.43 -4.32 7.37
N LEU A 8 8.45 -5.06 6.85
CA LEU A 8 7.99 -6.32 7.43
C LEU A 8 9.10 -7.38 7.38
N THR A 9 9.26 -8.09 8.49
CA THR A 9 10.14 -9.27 8.60
C THR A 9 9.30 -10.52 8.85
N LEU A 10 9.87 -11.71 8.65
CA LEU A 10 9.17 -12.99 8.92
C LEU A 10 8.68 -13.11 10.37
N GLY A 11 9.41 -12.54 11.33
CA GLY A 11 9.00 -12.52 12.73
C GLY A 11 8.04 -11.38 13.12
N GLY A 12 7.64 -10.54 12.15
CA GLY A 12 6.84 -9.32 12.40
C GLY A 12 5.38 -9.45 11.97
N MET A 13 4.85 -10.65 11.83
CA MET A 13 3.45 -10.87 11.40
C MET A 13 2.42 -10.26 12.35
N ASP A 14 2.76 -10.08 13.61
CA ASP A 14 1.97 -9.40 14.63
C ASP A 14 1.78 -7.89 14.35
N GLN A 15 2.64 -7.29 13.53
CA GLN A 15 2.53 -5.90 13.08
C GLN A 15 1.48 -5.71 11.97
N LEU A 16 0.97 -6.80 11.41
CA LEU A 16 -0.12 -6.77 10.43
C LEU A 16 -1.48 -6.77 11.14
N SER A 17 -2.42 -6.03 10.57
CA SER A 17 -3.83 -6.10 11.01
C SER A 17 -4.42 -7.49 10.77
N ALA A 18 -5.54 -7.77 11.42
CA ALA A 18 -6.24 -9.05 11.27
C ALA A 18 -6.63 -9.33 9.80
N HIS A 19 -7.06 -8.28 9.07
CA HIS A 19 -7.36 -8.42 7.63
C HIS A 19 -6.08 -8.71 6.83
N ALA A 20 -5.02 -7.92 7.02
CA ALA A 20 -3.78 -8.05 6.25
C ALA A 20 -3.11 -9.42 6.43
N ARG A 21 -3.23 -10.04 7.62
CA ARG A 21 -2.73 -11.40 7.88
C ARG A 21 -3.48 -12.49 7.13
N ARG A 22 -4.75 -12.26 6.83
CA ARG A 22 -5.65 -13.26 6.24
C ARG A 22 -6.03 -12.98 4.79
N CYS A 23 -5.78 -11.78 4.30
CA CYS A 23 -6.09 -11.43 2.92
C CYS A 23 -5.07 -12.05 1.97
N VAL A 24 -5.53 -12.95 1.13
CA VAL A 24 -4.76 -13.63 0.07
C VAL A 24 -5.32 -13.31 -1.31
N PHE A 25 -5.96 -12.16 -1.43
CA PHE A 25 -6.58 -11.71 -2.68
C PHE A 25 -5.59 -11.75 -3.86
N TRP A 26 -4.38 -11.27 -3.66
CA TRP A 26 -3.33 -11.22 -4.67
C TRP A 26 -2.44 -12.47 -4.69
N GLU A 27 -2.24 -13.08 -3.54
CA GLU A 27 -1.23 -14.08 -3.26
C GLU A 27 -1.62 -15.49 -3.70
N MET A 28 -2.91 -15.71 -3.99
CA MET A 28 -3.40 -17.00 -4.43
C MET A 28 -4.18 -16.92 -5.74
N ASP A 29 -4.06 -18.00 -6.54
CA ASP A 29 -4.94 -18.20 -7.67
C ASP A 29 -6.36 -18.50 -7.16
N PRO A 30 -7.38 -17.76 -7.64
CA PRO A 30 -8.77 -18.01 -7.24
C PRO A 30 -9.27 -19.42 -7.53
N ALA A 31 -8.74 -20.10 -8.55
CA ALA A 31 -9.09 -21.49 -8.82
C ALA A 31 -8.57 -22.42 -7.72
N ALA A 32 -7.32 -22.22 -7.28
CA ALA A 32 -6.72 -23.00 -6.19
C ALA A 32 -7.50 -22.81 -4.87
N VAL A 33 -7.96 -21.59 -4.57
CA VAL A 33 -8.80 -21.32 -3.39
C VAL A 33 -10.13 -22.07 -3.45
N ARG A 34 -10.77 -22.13 -4.62
CA ARG A 34 -12.02 -22.90 -4.81
C ARG A 34 -11.81 -24.40 -4.62
N ASP A 35 -10.71 -24.92 -5.16
CA ASP A 35 -10.41 -26.36 -5.15
C ASP A 35 -9.97 -26.86 -3.76
N ALA A 36 -9.40 -25.99 -2.92
CA ALA A 36 -8.95 -26.34 -1.56
C ALA A 36 -10.10 -26.64 -0.58
N GLY A 37 -11.33 -26.20 -0.86
CA GLY A 37 -12.52 -26.49 -0.07
C GLY A 37 -12.41 -26.09 1.40
N GLY A 38 -12.84 -26.96 2.32
CA GLY A 38 -12.87 -26.69 3.76
C GLY A 38 -11.53 -26.76 4.50
N PHE A 39 -10.45 -27.13 3.83
CA PHE A 39 -9.09 -27.24 4.41
C PHE A 39 -8.23 -25.98 4.20
N TYR A 40 -8.84 -24.90 3.75
CA TYR A 40 -8.17 -23.65 3.45
C TYR A 40 -7.99 -22.79 4.69
N ASP A 41 -6.73 -22.49 5.05
CA ASP A 41 -6.35 -21.54 6.09
C ASP A 41 -5.68 -20.30 5.45
N PRO A 42 -6.39 -19.17 5.31
CA PRO A 42 -5.87 -17.99 4.64
C PRO A 42 -4.68 -17.33 5.38
N GLU A 43 -4.57 -17.49 6.71
CA GLU A 43 -3.45 -16.95 7.48
C GLU A 43 -2.17 -17.74 7.20
N PHE A 44 -2.28 -19.06 7.16
CA PHE A 44 -1.17 -19.95 6.76
C PHE A 44 -0.71 -19.69 5.33
N GLU A 45 -1.64 -19.54 4.38
CA GLU A 45 -1.32 -19.27 2.98
C GLU A 45 -0.63 -17.91 2.81
N LYS A 46 -1.08 -16.88 3.55
CA LYS A 46 -0.43 -15.57 3.56
C LYS A 46 0.98 -15.65 4.09
N GLU A 47 1.20 -16.35 5.20
CA GLU A 47 2.53 -16.54 5.79
C GLU A 47 3.45 -17.33 4.85
N ALA A 48 2.95 -18.40 4.23
CA ALA A 48 3.69 -19.20 3.26
C ALA A 48 4.11 -18.36 2.05
N TRP A 49 3.21 -17.55 1.49
CA TRP A 49 3.52 -16.65 0.39
C TRP A 49 4.57 -15.60 0.79
N LEU A 50 4.41 -14.94 1.92
CA LEU A 50 5.38 -13.96 2.44
C LEU A 50 6.76 -14.59 2.62
N SER A 51 6.80 -15.78 3.23
CA SER A 51 8.05 -16.52 3.44
C SER A 51 8.73 -16.86 2.12
N MET A 52 7.97 -17.35 1.13
CA MET A 52 8.48 -17.66 -0.20
C MET A 52 9.05 -16.42 -0.89
N VAL A 53 8.31 -15.31 -0.92
CA VAL A 53 8.75 -14.07 -1.58
C VAL A 53 9.97 -13.49 -0.88
N MET A 54 9.99 -13.43 0.46
CA MET A 54 11.11 -12.91 1.22
C MET A 54 12.40 -13.74 1.03
N LEU A 55 12.27 -15.05 0.92
CA LEU A 55 13.42 -15.94 0.69
C LEU A 55 13.97 -15.86 -0.74
N GLN A 56 13.11 -15.69 -1.74
CA GLN A 56 13.51 -15.70 -3.15
C GLN A 56 13.89 -14.32 -3.67
N TRP A 57 13.24 -13.28 -3.18
CA TRP A 57 13.37 -11.94 -3.73
C TRP A 57 13.75 -10.87 -2.69
N GLY A 58 13.41 -11.06 -1.42
CA GLY A 58 13.67 -10.11 -0.34
C GLY A 58 12.40 -9.46 0.19
N SER A 59 12.54 -8.32 0.88
CA SER A 59 11.41 -7.63 1.48
C SER A 59 10.30 -7.33 0.47
N CYS A 60 9.05 -7.56 0.88
CA CYS A 60 7.86 -7.46 0.02
C CYS A 60 6.70 -6.74 0.70
N ALA A 61 6.93 -6.11 1.86
CA ALA A 61 5.92 -5.34 2.54
C ALA A 61 6.54 -4.24 3.42
N GLN A 62 5.80 -3.11 3.50
CA GLN A 62 6.00 -2.07 4.49
C GLN A 62 4.80 -2.09 5.45
N VAL A 63 5.05 -1.90 6.74
CA VAL A 63 4.03 -1.86 7.79
C VAL A 63 4.10 -0.55 8.55
N ALA A 64 2.94 -0.01 8.89
CA ALA A 64 2.82 1.18 9.69
C ALA A 64 2.17 0.84 11.03
N THR A 65 2.71 1.42 12.10
CA THR A 65 2.12 1.35 13.43
C THR A 65 1.84 2.75 13.96
N LEU A 66 0.77 2.87 14.74
CA LEU A 66 0.37 4.07 15.48
C LEU A 66 0.29 3.70 16.96
N ASP A 67 1.17 4.30 17.79
CA ASP A 67 1.31 3.96 19.20
C ASP A 67 1.41 2.43 19.41
N ASP A 68 2.31 1.79 18.64
CA ASP A 68 2.61 0.35 18.61
C ASP A 68 1.44 -0.57 18.19
N LYS A 69 0.34 -0.02 17.67
CA LYS A 69 -0.76 -0.80 17.09
C LYS A 69 -0.66 -0.83 15.57
N PRO A 70 -1.01 -1.97 14.93
CA PRO A 70 -1.09 -2.03 13.47
C PRO A 70 -2.00 -0.93 12.92
N ALA A 71 -1.49 -0.10 12.02
CA ALA A 71 -2.19 1.06 11.48
C ALA A 71 -2.27 1.05 9.96
N GLY A 72 -1.42 0.28 9.28
CA GLY A 72 -1.47 0.12 7.84
C GLY A 72 -0.41 -0.83 7.31
N SER A 73 -0.56 -1.22 6.05
CA SER A 73 0.40 -2.07 5.35
C SER A 73 0.35 -1.85 3.84
N ALA A 74 1.48 -2.05 3.17
CA ALA A 74 1.59 -2.07 1.71
C ALA A 74 2.41 -3.28 1.29
N PHE A 75 1.90 -4.08 0.34
CA PHE A 75 2.55 -5.28 -0.17
C PHE A 75 2.96 -5.09 -1.62
N TYR A 76 4.13 -5.62 -1.99
CA TYR A 76 4.68 -5.54 -3.33
C TYR A 76 5.56 -6.74 -3.64
N ALA A 77 5.53 -7.22 -4.88
CA ALA A 77 6.33 -8.37 -5.31
C ALA A 77 6.58 -8.36 -6.82
N PRO A 78 7.55 -9.14 -7.33
CA PRO A 78 7.66 -9.41 -8.75
C PRO A 78 6.35 -9.99 -9.29
N PRO A 79 5.90 -9.61 -10.50
CA PRO A 79 4.59 -10.01 -11.05
C PRO A 79 4.40 -11.53 -11.15
N ASN A 80 5.47 -12.28 -11.38
CA ASN A 80 5.45 -13.74 -11.44
C ASN A 80 5.22 -14.43 -10.09
N MET A 81 5.31 -13.69 -8.98
CA MET A 81 5.01 -14.16 -7.64
C MET A 81 3.61 -13.75 -7.16
N VAL A 82 2.83 -13.11 -8.02
CA VAL A 82 1.48 -12.62 -7.72
C VAL A 82 0.46 -13.32 -8.63
N PRO A 83 -0.07 -14.50 -8.23
CA PRO A 83 -0.89 -15.37 -9.08
C PRO A 83 -2.11 -14.67 -9.69
N ARG A 84 -2.79 -13.80 -8.96
CA ARG A 84 -3.98 -13.11 -9.48
C ARG A 84 -3.66 -12.05 -10.54
N ALA A 85 -2.45 -11.54 -10.61
CA ALA A 85 -2.09 -10.43 -11.51
C ALA A 85 -2.43 -10.71 -12.99
N HIS A 86 -2.29 -11.96 -13.44
CA HIS A 86 -2.56 -12.33 -14.85
C HIS A 86 -4.05 -12.33 -15.24
N LEU A 87 -4.96 -12.29 -14.25
CA LEU A 87 -6.41 -12.31 -14.48
C LEU A 87 -6.97 -10.92 -14.80
N PHE A 88 -6.21 -9.86 -14.55
CA PHE A 88 -6.68 -8.50 -14.79
C PHE A 88 -6.72 -8.15 -16.28
N PRO A 89 -7.74 -7.39 -16.75
CA PRO A 89 -7.91 -7.08 -18.17
C PRO A 89 -6.78 -6.22 -18.73
N THR A 90 -6.04 -5.53 -17.86
CA THR A 90 -4.89 -4.69 -18.23
C THR A 90 -3.53 -5.38 -18.00
N SER A 91 -3.55 -6.70 -17.76
CA SER A 91 -2.36 -7.57 -17.70
C SER A 91 -1.72 -7.71 -19.11
N PRO A 92 -0.42 -8.05 -19.19
CA PRO A 92 0.52 -8.31 -18.11
C PRO A 92 1.18 -7.04 -17.55
N VAL A 93 1.72 -7.14 -16.33
CA VAL A 93 2.64 -6.15 -15.76
C VAL A 93 3.93 -6.13 -16.57
N SER A 94 4.55 -4.96 -16.72
CA SER A 94 5.81 -4.80 -17.47
C SER A 94 6.95 -5.60 -16.83
N ALA A 95 7.81 -6.17 -17.66
CA ALA A 95 8.88 -7.08 -17.22
C ALA A 95 9.93 -6.41 -16.32
N ASP A 96 10.04 -5.09 -16.37
CA ASP A 96 10.97 -4.27 -15.61
C ASP A 96 10.36 -3.64 -14.35
N ALA A 97 9.09 -3.95 -14.08
CA ALA A 97 8.35 -3.38 -12.96
C ALA A 97 8.10 -4.41 -11.84
N VAL A 98 8.00 -3.91 -10.63
CA VAL A 98 7.46 -4.62 -9.45
C VAL A 98 5.99 -4.26 -9.32
N LEU A 99 5.15 -5.21 -8.93
CA LEU A 99 3.73 -4.98 -8.71
C LEU A 99 3.48 -4.58 -7.25
N LEU A 100 2.92 -3.40 -7.05
CA LEU A 100 2.28 -2.98 -5.80
C LEU A 100 0.88 -3.61 -5.78
N THR A 101 0.63 -4.47 -4.81
CA THR A 101 -0.60 -5.28 -4.76
C THR A 101 -1.68 -4.67 -3.89
N THR A 102 -1.44 -4.60 -2.60
CA THR A 102 -2.39 -4.08 -1.62
C THR A 102 -1.76 -2.94 -0.85
N MET A 103 -2.53 -1.90 -0.61
CA MET A 103 -2.25 -0.91 0.43
C MET A 103 -3.52 -0.72 1.24
N ARG A 104 -3.39 -0.85 2.55
CA ARG A 104 -4.49 -0.68 3.48
C ARG A 104 -4.08 0.20 4.64
N ILE A 105 -4.94 1.14 4.97
CA ILE A 105 -4.89 1.94 6.19
C ILE A 105 -6.03 1.47 7.08
N GLU A 106 -5.74 1.24 8.35
CA GLU A 106 -6.75 0.85 9.32
C GLU A 106 -7.58 2.06 9.79
N PRO A 107 -8.86 1.89 10.14
CA PRO A 107 -9.78 2.98 10.47
C PRO A 107 -9.25 3.94 11.55
N LEU A 108 -8.43 3.44 12.48
CA LEU A 108 -7.83 4.27 13.53
C LEU A 108 -6.83 5.31 13.01
N ALA A 109 -6.42 5.21 11.74
CA ALA A 109 -5.41 6.05 11.11
C ALA A 109 -5.85 6.65 9.76
N GLU A 110 -7.14 6.57 9.40
CA GLU A 110 -7.66 7.08 8.11
C GLU A 110 -7.43 8.57 7.91
N ASP A 111 -7.50 9.36 8.99
CA ASP A 111 -7.26 10.82 8.93
C ASP A 111 -5.77 11.20 8.92
N SER A 112 -4.87 10.21 8.80
CA SER A 112 -3.43 10.43 8.82
C SER A 112 -2.82 10.30 7.41
N ASP A 113 -1.66 10.92 7.22
CA ASP A 113 -0.86 10.85 5.97
C ASP A 113 -0.12 9.50 5.80
N LEU A 114 -0.61 8.45 6.48
CA LEU A 114 0.02 7.13 6.51
C LEU A 114 0.09 6.45 5.15
N GLY A 115 -0.91 6.65 4.29
CA GLY A 115 -0.92 6.09 2.94
C GLY A 115 0.25 6.62 2.11
N THR A 116 0.46 7.92 2.12
CA THR A 116 1.60 8.58 1.48
C THR A 116 2.93 8.09 2.07
N GLY A 117 3.00 7.96 3.41
CA GLY A 117 4.18 7.44 4.10
C GLY A 117 4.53 6.00 3.71
N LEU A 118 3.53 5.12 3.58
CA LEU A 118 3.72 3.74 3.14
C LEU A 118 4.22 3.65 1.70
N ILE A 119 3.62 4.40 0.77
CA ILE A 119 4.07 4.45 -0.64
C ILE A 119 5.50 4.96 -0.72
N ARG A 120 5.85 6.04 -0.02
CA ARG A 120 7.23 6.57 0.02
C ARG A 120 8.22 5.52 0.55
N ALA A 121 7.85 4.74 1.57
CA ALA A 121 8.70 3.67 2.09
C ALA A 121 8.90 2.53 1.08
N VAL A 122 7.84 2.14 0.34
CA VAL A 122 7.92 1.17 -0.75
C VAL A 122 8.84 1.68 -1.86
N ILE A 123 8.64 2.90 -2.33
CA ILE A 123 9.46 3.53 -3.38
C ILE A 123 10.94 3.57 -2.95
N SER A 124 11.24 4.03 -1.73
CA SER A 124 12.61 4.07 -1.21
C SER A 124 13.26 2.69 -1.13
N ASP A 125 12.51 1.65 -0.73
CA ASP A 125 13.03 0.27 -0.74
C ASP A 125 13.36 -0.20 -2.15
N LEU A 126 12.48 0.04 -3.10
CA LEU A 126 12.66 -0.41 -4.49
C LEU A 126 13.79 0.34 -5.21
N ILE A 127 13.96 1.65 -4.98
CA ILE A 127 15.08 2.44 -5.52
C ILE A 127 16.42 1.90 -5.00
N ARG A 128 16.54 1.61 -3.68
CA ARG A 128 17.76 0.99 -3.12
C ARG A 128 18.11 -0.35 -3.77
N ARG A 129 17.10 -1.05 -4.28
CA ARG A 129 17.23 -2.35 -4.96
C ARG A 129 17.38 -2.23 -6.48
N ASN A 130 17.55 -1.01 -7.02
CA ASN A 130 17.66 -0.71 -8.45
C ASN A 130 16.47 -1.22 -9.29
N VAL A 131 15.27 -1.24 -8.73
CA VAL A 131 14.03 -1.49 -9.47
C VAL A 131 13.73 -0.25 -10.32
N ARG A 132 13.35 -0.45 -11.58
CA ARG A 132 13.13 0.65 -12.55
C ARG A 132 11.76 1.29 -12.42
N ALA A 133 10.76 0.48 -12.11
CA ALA A 133 9.38 0.96 -12.04
C ALA A 133 8.57 0.15 -11.05
N ILE A 134 7.51 0.77 -10.57
CA ILE A 134 6.44 0.11 -9.82
C ILE A 134 5.14 0.27 -10.60
N GLU A 135 4.38 -0.81 -10.72
CA GLU A 135 3.05 -0.80 -11.32
C GLU A 135 2.00 -1.25 -10.32
N ALA A 136 0.77 -0.82 -10.52
CA ALA A 136 -0.37 -1.26 -9.74
C ALA A 136 -1.61 -1.39 -10.63
N PHE A 137 -2.48 -2.35 -10.32
CA PHE A 137 -3.84 -2.36 -10.85
C PHE A 137 -4.69 -1.50 -9.93
N GLY A 138 -5.09 -0.32 -10.43
CA GLY A 138 -5.97 0.58 -9.70
C GLY A 138 -7.42 0.07 -9.71
N TYR A 139 -8.20 0.46 -8.71
CA TYR A 139 -9.63 0.23 -8.65
C TYR A 139 -10.37 1.56 -8.82
N ARG A 140 -11.40 1.57 -9.68
CA ARG A 140 -12.35 2.69 -9.82
C ARG A 140 -13.75 2.21 -9.47
N SER A 141 -14.38 2.87 -8.49
CA SER A 141 -15.79 2.64 -8.18
C SER A 141 -16.65 3.53 -9.07
N ASP A 142 -17.32 2.94 -10.03
CA ASP A 142 -18.26 3.60 -10.95
C ASP A 142 -19.72 3.35 -10.59
N GLY A 143 -19.98 2.83 -9.39
CA GLY A 143 -21.32 2.68 -8.83
C GLY A 143 -22.13 1.50 -9.38
N GLU A 144 -21.60 0.72 -10.32
CA GLU A 144 -22.24 -0.51 -10.78
C GLU A 144 -21.73 -1.76 -10.03
N LEU A 145 -22.61 -2.73 -9.86
CA LEU A 145 -22.47 -3.93 -9.02
C LEU A 145 -21.13 -4.67 -9.17
N GLU A 146 -20.61 -5.15 -8.05
CA GLU A 146 -19.34 -5.87 -7.80
C GLU A 146 -19.12 -7.17 -8.60
N SER A 147 -19.95 -7.51 -9.59
CA SER A 147 -19.96 -8.82 -10.24
C SER A 147 -18.78 -9.15 -11.16
N ASP A 148 -17.97 -8.15 -11.54
CA ASP A 148 -16.90 -8.32 -12.54
C ASP A 148 -15.47 -8.31 -11.95
N VAL A 149 -15.30 -8.77 -10.71
CA VAL A 149 -13.97 -8.89 -10.11
C VAL A 149 -13.19 -9.99 -10.83
N PRO A 150 -11.98 -9.69 -11.40
CA PRO A 150 -11.18 -10.72 -12.02
C PRO A 150 -10.88 -11.87 -11.04
N GLY A 151 -11.37 -13.07 -11.39
CA GLY A 151 -11.26 -14.25 -10.53
C GLY A 151 -12.09 -14.16 -9.25
N ALA A 152 -13.30 -13.55 -9.28
CA ALA A 152 -14.19 -13.48 -8.12
C ALA A 152 -14.28 -14.83 -7.40
N THR A 153 -13.86 -14.85 -6.16
CA THR A 153 -14.04 -15.99 -5.25
C THR A 153 -15.09 -15.61 -4.23
N ALA A 154 -15.85 -16.59 -3.77
CA ALA A 154 -16.74 -16.43 -2.62
C ALA A 154 -15.97 -16.33 -1.28
N ALA A 155 -14.76 -15.81 -1.29
CA ALA A 155 -14.05 -15.45 -0.05
C ALA A 155 -14.83 -14.29 0.60
N ARG A 156 -15.49 -14.60 1.70
CA ARG A 156 -16.50 -13.76 2.35
C ARG A 156 -15.98 -12.43 2.87
N ASP A 157 -14.65 -12.22 2.86
CA ASP A 157 -14.00 -11.12 3.59
C ASP A 157 -13.13 -10.20 2.71
N CYS A 158 -13.14 -10.37 1.38
CA CYS A 158 -12.31 -9.56 0.47
C CYS A 158 -13.12 -9.04 -0.72
N SER A 159 -13.21 -7.73 -0.83
CA SER A 159 -13.75 -7.02 -2.00
C SER A 159 -12.63 -6.24 -2.71
N PRO A 160 -12.78 -5.85 -3.98
CA PRO A 160 -11.82 -4.97 -4.64
C PRO A 160 -11.59 -3.67 -3.90
N ALA A 161 -12.65 -3.08 -3.34
CA ALA A 161 -12.56 -1.84 -2.57
C ALA A 161 -11.69 -1.98 -1.31
N GLU A 162 -11.58 -3.20 -0.74
CA GLU A 162 -10.76 -3.46 0.45
C GLU A 162 -9.37 -3.99 0.13
N CYS A 163 -9.20 -4.65 -1.02
CA CYS A 163 -7.99 -5.40 -1.35
C CYS A 163 -7.18 -4.81 -2.51
N MET A 164 -7.70 -3.77 -3.16
CA MET A 164 -7.03 -3.03 -4.22
C MET A 164 -6.81 -1.57 -3.80
N ILE A 165 -5.96 -0.88 -4.53
CA ILE A 165 -5.66 0.54 -4.31
C ILE A 165 -6.55 1.36 -5.23
N GLU A 166 -7.18 2.40 -4.71
CA GLU A 166 -7.98 3.31 -5.53
C GLU A 166 -7.10 4.00 -6.59
N ALA A 167 -7.56 3.97 -7.84
CA ALA A 167 -6.79 4.53 -8.96
C ALA A 167 -6.48 6.01 -8.78
N ARG A 168 -7.43 6.78 -8.23
CA ARG A 168 -7.24 8.20 -7.96
C ARG A 168 -6.11 8.44 -6.94
N PHE A 169 -6.04 7.66 -5.88
CA PHE A 169 -4.95 7.77 -4.92
C PHE A 169 -3.58 7.53 -5.59
N LEU A 170 -3.48 6.53 -6.48
CA LEU A 170 -2.25 6.28 -7.24
C LEU A 170 -1.90 7.44 -8.16
N GLU A 171 -2.89 8.02 -8.86
CA GLU A 171 -2.72 9.20 -9.73
C GLU A 171 -2.22 10.40 -8.90
N ASP A 172 -2.78 10.65 -7.73
CA ASP A 172 -2.35 11.71 -6.80
C ASP A 172 -0.91 11.47 -6.28
N MET A 173 -0.45 10.21 -6.23
CA MET A 173 0.92 9.82 -5.89
C MET A 173 1.89 9.86 -7.09
N GLY A 174 1.42 10.32 -8.26
CA GLY A 174 2.25 10.49 -9.46
C GLY A 174 2.34 9.27 -10.37
N PHE A 175 1.52 8.23 -10.15
CA PHE A 175 1.41 7.13 -11.09
C PHE A 175 0.66 7.56 -12.35
N GLU A 176 1.16 7.15 -13.51
CA GLU A 176 0.53 7.40 -14.80
C GLU A 176 -0.20 6.17 -15.32
N VAL A 177 -1.39 6.37 -15.91
CA VAL A 177 -2.15 5.28 -16.52
C VAL A 177 -1.47 4.82 -17.80
N ILE A 178 -0.94 3.61 -17.80
CA ILE A 178 -0.27 3.00 -18.96
C ILE A 178 -1.16 2.00 -19.71
N ALA A 179 -2.18 1.44 -19.05
CA ALA A 179 -3.19 0.61 -19.69
C ALA A 179 -4.57 1.03 -19.17
N PRO A 180 -5.36 1.78 -19.97
CA PRO A 180 -6.65 2.30 -19.54
C PRO A 180 -7.69 1.19 -19.47
N HIS A 181 -8.52 1.25 -18.42
CA HIS A 181 -9.69 0.42 -18.25
C HIS A 181 -10.69 1.15 -17.35
N HIS A 182 -11.99 1.01 -17.57
CA HIS A 182 -12.99 1.73 -16.81
C HIS A 182 -12.95 1.41 -15.30
N ARG A 183 -12.75 0.14 -14.92
CA ARG A 183 -12.68 -0.31 -13.50
C ARG A 183 -11.29 -0.61 -13.00
N TYR A 184 -10.44 -1.23 -13.83
CA TYR A 184 -9.15 -1.77 -13.43
C TYR A 184 -8.03 -1.25 -14.33
N PRO A 185 -7.77 0.08 -14.36
CA PRO A 185 -6.62 0.61 -15.08
C PRO A 185 -5.32 0.09 -14.47
N ARG A 186 -4.29 -0.08 -15.29
CA ARG A 186 -2.94 -0.32 -14.80
C ARG A 186 -2.13 0.96 -14.87
N LEU A 187 -1.54 1.31 -13.72
CA LEU A 187 -0.80 2.53 -13.52
C LEU A 187 0.66 2.20 -13.23
N ARG A 188 1.57 3.11 -13.60
CA ARG A 188 3.01 2.95 -13.47
C ARG A 188 3.64 4.21 -12.91
N LEU A 189 4.65 4.04 -12.05
CA LEU A 189 5.54 5.07 -11.58
C LEU A 189 6.98 4.67 -11.91
N GLU A 190 7.71 5.52 -12.62
CA GLU A 190 9.14 5.34 -12.86
C GLU A 190 9.93 5.64 -11.60
N LEU A 191 10.88 4.75 -11.27
CA LEU A 191 11.72 4.85 -10.08
C LEU A 191 13.13 5.25 -10.50
N ASP A 192 13.36 6.55 -10.69
CA ASP A 192 14.69 7.08 -10.93
C ASP A 192 15.29 7.71 -9.64
N ARG A 193 16.60 7.97 -9.65
CA ARG A 193 17.28 8.60 -8.50
C ARG A 193 16.82 10.05 -8.28
N ASP A 194 16.34 10.70 -9.32
CA ASP A 194 15.79 12.05 -9.21
C ASP A 194 14.46 12.06 -8.46
N HIS A 195 13.72 10.94 -8.53
CA HIS A 195 12.48 10.73 -7.76
C HIS A 195 12.74 10.68 -6.25
N GLU A 196 13.80 9.97 -5.83
CA GLU A 196 14.20 9.91 -4.41
C GLU A 196 14.57 11.30 -3.86
N TRP A 197 15.29 12.09 -4.65
CA TRP A 197 15.65 13.47 -4.29
C TRP A 197 14.43 14.37 -4.17
N LYS A 198 13.48 14.32 -5.12
CA LYS A 198 12.23 15.09 -5.10
C LYS A 198 11.40 14.74 -3.86
N MET A 199 11.20 13.46 -3.57
CA MET A 199 10.48 13.01 -2.38
C MET A 199 11.17 13.44 -1.09
N GLY A 200 12.50 13.43 -1.06
CA GLY A 200 13.28 13.90 0.08
C GLY A 200 13.11 15.40 0.33
N VAL A 201 13.07 16.19 -0.73
CA VAL A 201 12.84 17.65 -0.67
C VAL A 201 11.40 17.95 -0.23
N GLU A 202 10.40 17.27 -0.78
CA GLU A 202 9.00 17.42 -0.38
C GLU A 202 8.79 17.05 1.09
N ALA A 203 9.33 15.93 1.55
CA ALA A 203 9.25 15.54 2.95
C ALA A 203 9.98 16.48 3.91
N ALA A 204 11.05 17.14 3.45
CA ALA A 204 11.74 18.16 4.23
C ALA A 204 10.93 19.47 4.28
N LEU A 205 10.29 19.84 3.18
CA LEU A 205 9.42 21.02 3.09
C LEU A 205 8.18 20.85 3.97
N ASP A 206 7.54 19.69 3.93
CA ASP A 206 6.37 19.36 4.78
C ASP A 206 6.72 19.51 6.26
N ARG A 207 7.86 18.97 6.71
CA ARG A 207 8.32 19.12 8.10
C ARG A 207 8.55 20.58 8.48
N LEU A 208 9.16 21.38 7.59
CA LEU A 208 9.37 22.81 7.84
C LEU A 208 8.05 23.58 7.94
N LEU A 209 7.06 23.20 7.13
CA LEU A 209 5.72 23.80 7.20
C LEU A 209 4.99 23.43 8.48
N GLU A 210 5.10 22.19 8.94
CA GLU A 210 4.55 21.74 10.24
C GLU A 210 5.21 22.47 11.42
N GLU A 211 6.54 22.59 11.43
CA GLU A 211 7.27 23.34 12.46
C GLU A 211 6.89 24.82 12.46
N ALA A 212 6.74 25.42 11.28
CA ALA A 212 6.31 26.80 11.14
C ALA A 212 4.87 27.00 11.66
N ALA A 213 3.96 26.09 11.35
CA ALA A 213 2.58 26.12 11.82
C ALA A 213 2.49 26.02 13.34
N LEU A 214 3.27 25.14 13.97
CA LEU A 214 3.36 25.01 15.43
C LEU A 214 3.94 26.27 16.09
N THR A 215 4.93 26.89 15.44
CA THR A 215 5.54 28.13 15.93
C THR A 215 4.53 29.29 15.90
N VAL A 216 3.75 29.42 14.83
CA VAL A 216 2.69 30.45 14.69
C VAL A 216 1.58 30.24 15.72
N ALA A 217 1.14 28.99 15.94
CA ALA A 217 0.15 28.66 16.95
C ALA A 217 0.64 29.00 18.38
N GLY A 218 1.91 28.72 18.68
CA GLY A 218 2.52 29.03 20.00
C GLY A 218 2.71 30.53 20.26
N ILE A 219 2.79 31.37 19.22
CA ILE A 219 2.85 32.82 19.35
C ILE A 219 1.45 33.41 19.60
N SER A 220 0.39 32.79 19.07
CA SER A 220 -1.00 33.27 19.23
C SER A 220 -1.54 33.11 20.66
N ASP A 221 -0.95 32.22 21.46
CA ASP A 221 -1.41 31.90 22.82
C ASP A 221 -0.77 32.81 23.92
N ARG A 222 0.11 33.73 23.51
CA ARG A 222 0.66 34.73 24.42
C ARG A 222 -0.14 36.05 24.36
N THR A 223 -1.34 36.01 24.95
CA THR A 223 -2.09 37.23 25.25
C THR A 223 -1.35 38.03 26.32
N PRO A 224 -1.07 39.36 26.13
CA PRO A 224 -0.48 40.17 27.19
C PRO A 224 -1.48 40.31 28.34
N VAL A 225 -1.07 39.85 29.52
CA VAL A 225 -1.79 40.16 30.76
C VAL A 225 -1.75 41.69 30.94
N GLY A 226 -2.90 42.31 30.75
CA GLY A 226 -3.11 43.72 30.91
C GLY A 226 -2.79 44.17 32.33
N ALA A 227 -1.93 45.15 32.46
CA ALA A 227 -1.68 45.87 33.70
C ALA A 227 -2.97 46.56 34.14
N ALA A 228 -3.55 46.17 35.28
CA ALA A 228 -4.54 46.89 35.97
C ALA A 228 -3.85 47.98 36.84
N ARG A 229 -4.27 49.21 36.66
CA ARG A 229 -4.09 50.28 37.64
C ARG A 229 -5.34 50.38 38.52
#